data_e938d378def535b034a94961f5f734f4
#
_entry.id   e938d378def535b034a94961f5f734f4
#
_cell.length_a   1.000
_cell.length_b   1.000
_cell.length_c   1.000
_cell.angle_alpha   90.00
_cell.angle_beta   90.00
_cell.angle_gamma   90.00
#
_symmetry.space_group_name_H-M   'P 1'
#
loop_
_entity.id
_entity.type
_entity.pdbx_description
1 polymer ?
#
loop_
_entity_poly.entity_id
_entity_poly.type
_entity_poly.pdbx_seq_one_letter_code
_entity_poly.pdbx_strand_id
1 'polypeptide(L)'
;MKKKNICIVGLGYIGLPTASLLANSGYDVTGVDINAHAVETINRGDIHIVEPDLDAFVRAAVVSKRLRAFTTPQPADIYMICVPTPFHEGGDIPQPNLDYVLAATRSVAPLVKAGDMVILESTSPVGSTRQVADVLEEAGVDLTTVHVAYCPERVLPGKIMVELLENDRVVG
;
A
#
# COMPACT_ATOMS: atom_id res chain seq x y z
N MET A 1 -9.00 -21.92 -6.55
CA MET A 1 -7.74 -21.40 -5.98
C MET A 1 -8.07 -20.59 -4.74
N LYS A 2 -7.29 -20.75 -3.65
CA LYS A 2 -7.41 -19.89 -2.46
C LYS A 2 -7.03 -18.46 -2.87
N LYS A 3 -7.85 -17.46 -2.50
CA LYS A 3 -7.50 -16.06 -2.76
C LYS A 3 -6.27 -15.69 -1.94
N LYS A 4 -5.41 -14.85 -2.52
CA LYS A 4 -4.22 -14.31 -1.86
C LYS A 4 -4.63 -13.33 -0.77
N ASN A 5 -3.89 -13.29 0.33
CA ASN A 5 -4.00 -12.27 1.37
C ASN A 5 -3.13 -11.08 0.97
N ILE A 6 -3.62 -9.87 1.21
CA ILE A 6 -2.93 -8.63 0.81
C ILE A 6 -2.70 -7.76 2.05
N CYS A 7 -1.48 -7.26 2.21
CA CYS A 7 -1.12 -6.28 3.22
C CYS A 7 -0.79 -4.96 2.53
N ILE A 8 -1.53 -3.89 2.85
CA ILE A 8 -1.33 -2.55 2.29
C ILE A 8 -0.74 -1.65 3.37
N VAL A 9 0.45 -1.13 3.14
CA VAL A 9 1.18 -0.24 4.06
C VAL A 9 1.03 1.21 3.63
N GLY A 10 0.43 2.01 4.49
CA GLY A 10 -0.03 3.37 4.24
C GLY A 10 -1.50 3.39 3.84
N LEU A 11 -2.35 3.98 4.68
CA LEU A 11 -3.81 4.05 4.47
C LEU A 11 -4.28 5.48 4.18
N GLY A 12 -3.46 6.23 3.43
CA GLY A 12 -3.78 7.55 2.93
C GLY A 12 -4.68 7.52 1.68
N TYR A 13 -4.56 8.59 0.86
CA TYR A 13 -5.41 8.82 -0.33
C TYR A 13 -5.31 7.73 -1.41
N ILE A 14 -4.26 6.90 -1.38
CA ILE A 14 -4.11 5.79 -2.32
C ILE A 14 -4.37 4.45 -1.63
N GLY A 15 -3.72 4.21 -0.50
CA GLY A 15 -3.79 2.89 0.13
C GLY A 15 -5.15 2.53 0.69
N LEU A 16 -5.91 3.46 1.29
CA LEU A 16 -7.25 3.17 1.81
C LEU A 16 -8.27 2.87 0.69
N PRO A 17 -8.36 3.67 -0.40
CA PRO A 17 -9.16 3.31 -1.57
C PRO A 17 -8.77 1.96 -2.17
N THR A 18 -7.49 1.72 -2.43
CA THR A 18 -7.00 0.42 -2.95
C THR A 18 -7.39 -0.73 -2.04
N ALA A 19 -7.21 -0.60 -0.72
CA ALA A 19 -7.59 -1.60 0.28
C ALA A 19 -9.08 -1.92 0.24
N SER A 20 -9.92 -0.88 0.19
CA SER A 20 -11.37 -1.04 0.17
C SER A 20 -11.87 -1.71 -1.11
N LEU A 21 -11.32 -1.34 -2.28
CA LEU A 21 -11.65 -1.94 -3.58
C LEU A 21 -11.26 -3.42 -3.63
N LEU A 22 -10.04 -3.76 -3.20
CA LEU A 22 -9.58 -5.15 -3.17
C LEU A 22 -10.42 -6.01 -2.20
N ALA A 23 -10.75 -5.47 -1.02
CA ALA A 23 -11.61 -6.14 -0.06
C ALA A 23 -13.02 -6.40 -0.63
N ASN A 24 -13.63 -5.40 -1.29
CA ASN A 24 -14.93 -5.55 -1.93
C ASN A 24 -14.89 -6.48 -3.16
N SER A 25 -13.72 -6.64 -3.77
CA SER A 25 -13.46 -7.66 -4.81
C SER A 25 -13.26 -9.06 -4.22
N GLY A 26 -13.34 -9.19 -2.88
CA GLY A 26 -13.36 -10.46 -2.15
C GLY A 26 -11.97 -10.97 -1.76
N TYR A 27 -10.92 -10.14 -1.75
CA TYR A 27 -9.64 -10.47 -1.12
C TYR A 27 -9.71 -10.23 0.39
N ASP A 28 -8.87 -10.92 1.15
CA ASP A 28 -8.67 -10.64 2.57
C ASP A 28 -7.53 -9.62 2.67
N VAL A 29 -7.85 -8.41 3.13
CA VAL A 29 -6.95 -7.25 3.12
C VAL A 29 -6.63 -6.81 4.54
N THR A 30 -5.35 -6.67 4.82
CA THR A 30 -4.83 -6.05 6.03
C THR A 30 -4.28 -4.68 5.66
N GLY A 31 -4.86 -3.62 6.19
CA GLY A 31 -4.34 -2.27 6.07
C GLY A 31 -3.39 -1.94 7.22
N VAL A 32 -2.34 -1.19 6.96
CA VAL A 32 -1.36 -0.78 7.98
C VAL A 32 -1.12 0.72 7.91
N ASP A 33 -1.27 1.40 9.05
CA ASP A 33 -0.90 2.80 9.17
C ASP A 33 -0.28 3.08 10.54
N ILE A 34 0.74 3.92 10.59
CA ILE A 34 1.39 4.32 11.84
C ILE A 34 0.49 5.20 12.72
N ASN A 35 -0.52 5.83 12.12
CA ASN A 35 -1.50 6.67 12.81
C ASN A 35 -2.58 5.78 13.45
N ALA A 36 -2.49 5.56 14.75
CA ALA A 36 -3.45 4.75 15.50
C ALA A 36 -4.90 5.28 15.37
N HIS A 37 -5.10 6.60 15.30
CA HIS A 37 -6.42 7.19 15.12
C HIS A 37 -7.03 6.83 13.75
N ALA A 38 -6.22 6.83 12.67
CA ALA A 38 -6.66 6.38 11.36
C ALA A 38 -7.07 4.90 11.39
N VAL A 39 -6.26 4.06 12.02
CA VAL A 39 -6.54 2.61 12.20
C VAL A 39 -7.85 2.38 12.94
N GLU A 40 -8.08 3.07 14.06
CA GLU A 40 -9.33 2.96 14.82
C GLU A 40 -10.54 3.43 14.02
N THR A 41 -10.39 4.54 13.28
CA THR A 41 -11.45 5.11 12.43
C THR A 41 -11.85 4.12 11.35
N ILE A 42 -10.89 3.54 10.63
CA ILE A 42 -11.14 2.56 9.58
C ILE A 42 -11.81 1.30 10.15
N ASN A 43 -11.34 0.80 11.30
CA ASN A 43 -11.92 -0.39 11.92
C ASN A 43 -13.38 -0.21 12.40
N ARG A 44 -13.84 1.04 12.58
CA ARG A 44 -15.25 1.35 12.80
C ARG A 44 -16.07 1.42 11.51
N GLY A 45 -15.44 1.35 10.35
CA GLY A 45 -16.06 1.52 9.03
C GLY A 45 -16.20 2.96 8.59
N ASP A 46 -15.44 3.87 9.23
CA ASP A 46 -15.40 5.30 8.90
C ASP A 46 -14.12 5.63 8.11
N ILE A 47 -14.04 6.86 7.59
CA ILE A 47 -12.88 7.36 6.85
C ILE A 47 -12.23 8.53 7.60
N HIS A 48 -10.91 8.67 7.47
CA HIS A 48 -10.13 9.78 8.03
C HIS A 48 -9.61 10.75 6.96
N ILE A 49 -9.94 10.48 5.69
CA ILE A 49 -9.64 11.32 4.53
C ILE A 49 -10.95 11.64 3.79
N VAL A 50 -10.99 12.71 3.01
CA VAL A 50 -12.17 13.12 2.26
C VAL A 50 -12.01 12.74 0.80
N GLU A 51 -12.78 11.74 0.37
CA GLU A 51 -12.83 11.29 -1.02
C GLU A 51 -14.26 10.82 -1.32
N PRO A 52 -14.88 11.22 -2.45
CA PRO A 52 -16.22 10.79 -2.83
C PRO A 52 -16.37 9.28 -2.85
N ASP A 53 -17.49 8.78 -2.34
CA ASP A 53 -17.89 7.36 -2.31
C ASP A 53 -17.01 6.44 -1.44
N LEU A 54 -15.83 6.87 -0.98
CA LEU A 54 -14.90 6.05 -0.22
C LEU A 54 -15.51 5.50 1.08
N ASP A 55 -16.34 6.29 1.76
CA ASP A 55 -16.99 5.89 3.01
C ASP A 55 -17.86 4.64 2.85
N ALA A 56 -18.61 4.56 1.76
CA ALA A 56 -19.45 3.39 1.45
C ALA A 56 -18.59 2.14 1.19
N PHE A 57 -17.49 2.30 0.43
CA PHE A 57 -16.58 1.19 0.13
C PHE A 57 -15.84 0.68 1.38
N VAL A 58 -15.36 1.58 2.25
CA VAL A 58 -14.67 1.21 3.50
C VAL A 58 -15.64 0.50 4.43
N ARG A 59 -16.85 1.05 4.61
CA ARG A 59 -17.88 0.44 5.45
C ARG A 59 -18.24 -0.96 4.99
N ALA A 60 -18.47 -1.16 3.70
CA ALA A 60 -18.78 -2.47 3.14
C ALA A 60 -17.63 -3.47 3.34
N ALA A 61 -16.38 -3.04 3.14
CA ALA A 61 -15.19 -3.86 3.32
C ALA A 61 -14.99 -4.29 4.78
N VAL A 62 -15.25 -3.40 5.74
CA VAL A 62 -15.12 -3.69 7.18
C VAL A 62 -16.27 -4.57 7.67
N VAL A 63 -17.52 -4.28 7.28
CA VAL A 63 -18.70 -5.08 7.65
C VAL A 63 -18.58 -6.52 7.12
N SER A 64 -18.05 -6.69 5.90
CA SER A 64 -17.78 -8.03 5.33
C SER A 64 -16.59 -8.75 5.99
N LYS A 65 -15.89 -8.10 6.93
CA LYS A 65 -14.68 -8.59 7.62
C LYS A 65 -13.50 -8.88 6.69
N ARG A 66 -13.52 -8.32 5.50
CA ARG A 66 -12.43 -8.47 4.52
C ARG A 66 -11.38 -7.38 4.58
N LEU A 67 -11.66 -6.25 5.24
CA LEU A 67 -10.69 -5.22 5.56
C LEU A 67 -10.55 -5.10 7.08
N ARG A 68 -9.32 -5.16 7.57
CA ARG A 68 -8.93 -4.85 8.95
C ARG A 68 -7.68 -4.00 8.95
N ALA A 69 -7.64 -2.96 9.78
CA ALA A 69 -6.50 -2.07 9.91
C ALA A 69 -5.70 -2.34 11.19
N PHE A 70 -4.38 -2.17 11.12
CA PHE A 70 -3.41 -2.39 12.21
C PHE A 70 -2.35 -1.29 12.19
N THR A 71 -1.64 -1.15 13.30
CA THR A 71 -0.47 -0.25 13.38
C THR A 71 0.84 -0.93 12.95
N THR A 72 0.83 -2.23 12.75
CA THR A 72 2.00 -3.04 12.35
C THR A 72 1.63 -4.00 11.23
N PRO A 73 2.55 -4.28 10.29
CA PRO A 73 2.31 -5.24 9.22
C PRO A 73 1.94 -6.63 9.73
N GLN A 74 1.12 -7.32 8.94
CA GLN A 74 0.69 -8.69 9.18
C GLN A 74 1.16 -9.59 8.04
N PRO A 75 1.40 -10.90 8.28
CA PRO A 75 1.78 -11.84 7.24
C PRO A 75 0.76 -11.86 6.08
N ALA A 76 1.26 -11.75 4.85
CA ALA A 76 0.45 -11.75 3.64
C ALA A 76 1.18 -12.45 2.48
N ASP A 77 0.47 -12.71 1.39
CA ASP A 77 1.05 -13.21 0.14
C ASP A 77 1.50 -12.06 -0.79
N ILE A 78 0.90 -10.86 -0.59
CA ILE A 78 1.20 -9.65 -1.37
C ILE A 78 1.30 -8.48 -0.40
N TYR A 79 2.38 -7.72 -0.50
CA TYR A 79 2.61 -6.48 0.25
C TYR A 79 2.60 -5.31 -0.72
N MET A 80 1.73 -4.32 -0.50
CA MET A 80 1.64 -3.10 -1.31
C MET A 80 2.10 -1.90 -0.48
N ILE A 81 3.05 -1.14 -0.98
CA ILE A 81 3.62 0.05 -0.32
C ILE A 81 2.97 1.29 -0.92
N CYS A 82 2.13 1.96 -0.12
CA CYS A 82 1.30 3.11 -0.51
C CYS A 82 1.56 4.31 0.42
N VAL A 83 2.80 4.49 0.86
CA VAL A 83 3.20 5.56 1.78
C VAL A 83 3.50 6.86 1.04
N PRO A 84 3.47 8.03 1.71
CA PRO A 84 3.84 9.30 1.10
C PRO A 84 5.28 9.30 0.57
N THR A 85 5.51 10.05 -0.51
CA THR A 85 6.84 10.31 -1.10
C THR A 85 7.04 11.83 -1.26
N PRO A 86 7.18 12.58 -0.16
CA PRO A 86 7.38 14.02 -0.22
C PRO A 86 8.75 14.37 -0.80
N PHE A 87 9.00 15.65 -0.99
CA PHE A 87 10.35 16.16 -1.26
C PHE A 87 11.10 16.43 0.06
N HIS A 88 12.43 16.28 0.02
CA HIS A 88 13.28 16.81 1.08
C HIS A 88 13.15 18.34 1.14
N GLU A 89 13.13 18.88 2.36
CA GLU A 89 13.16 20.32 2.56
C GLU A 89 14.56 20.89 2.29
N GLY A 90 14.61 22.01 1.60
CA GLY A 90 15.86 22.72 1.29
C GLY A 90 16.49 22.32 -0.06
N GLY A 91 17.34 23.21 -0.59
CA GLY A 91 17.98 23.07 -1.89
C GLY A 91 17.20 23.74 -3.05
N ASP A 92 17.93 24.11 -4.12
CA ASP A 92 17.37 24.79 -5.29
C ASP A 92 16.54 23.86 -6.17
N ILE A 93 16.75 22.55 -6.08
CA ILE A 93 16.05 21.53 -6.84
C ILE A 93 15.41 20.54 -5.83
N PRO A 94 14.07 20.38 -5.86
CA PRO A 94 13.40 19.41 -5.01
C PRO A 94 13.93 17.99 -5.23
N GLN A 95 14.33 17.32 -4.16
CA GLN A 95 14.78 15.93 -4.20
C GLN A 95 13.72 15.02 -3.58
N PRO A 96 13.33 13.90 -4.23
CA PRO A 96 12.33 12.99 -3.69
C PRO A 96 12.84 12.32 -2.41
N ASN A 97 11.98 12.26 -1.40
CA ASN A 97 12.28 11.57 -0.13
C ASN A 97 11.64 10.17 -0.16
N LEU A 98 12.46 9.14 -0.18
CA LEU A 98 12.06 7.74 -0.15
C LEU A 98 12.12 7.11 1.25
N ASP A 99 12.43 7.87 2.30
CA ASP A 99 12.60 7.34 3.65
C ASP A 99 11.38 6.56 4.14
N TYR A 100 10.17 7.04 3.82
CA TYR A 100 8.91 6.35 4.16
C TYR A 100 8.76 5.03 3.40
N VAL A 101 9.15 4.99 2.13
CA VAL A 101 9.11 3.76 1.30
C VAL A 101 10.07 2.73 1.87
N LEU A 102 11.31 3.13 2.16
CA LEU A 102 12.34 2.24 2.71
C LEU A 102 12.00 1.79 4.12
N ALA A 103 11.41 2.66 4.97
CA ALA A 103 10.93 2.29 6.29
C ALA A 103 9.76 1.29 6.21
N ALA A 104 8.79 1.50 5.33
CA ALA A 104 7.70 0.57 5.07
C ALA A 104 8.23 -0.78 4.58
N THR A 105 9.19 -0.77 3.65
CA THR A 105 9.85 -2.00 3.16
C THR A 105 10.53 -2.75 4.30
N ARG A 106 11.32 -2.08 5.14
CA ARG A 106 11.96 -2.69 6.31
C ARG A 106 10.93 -3.31 7.28
N SER A 107 9.76 -2.68 7.42
CA SER A 107 8.73 -3.18 8.33
C SER A 107 8.08 -4.48 7.85
N VAL A 108 7.97 -4.70 6.54
CA VAL A 108 7.40 -5.92 5.95
C VAL A 108 8.44 -7.00 5.69
N ALA A 109 9.71 -6.65 5.48
CA ALA A 109 10.77 -7.58 5.11
C ALA A 109 10.86 -8.84 5.99
N PRO A 110 10.72 -8.77 7.35
CA PRO A 110 10.74 -9.98 8.19
C PRO A 110 9.57 -10.93 7.97
N LEU A 111 8.52 -10.50 7.28
CA LEU A 111 7.31 -11.27 7.02
C LEU A 111 7.28 -11.86 5.60
N VAL A 112 8.14 -11.35 4.71
CA VAL A 112 8.22 -11.77 3.31
C VAL A 112 8.87 -13.15 3.21
N LYS A 113 8.27 -14.05 2.46
CA LYS A 113 8.74 -15.42 2.24
C LYS A 113 8.69 -15.80 0.77
N ALA A 114 9.29 -16.93 0.42
CA ALA A 114 9.29 -17.44 -0.95
C ALA A 114 7.87 -17.54 -1.55
N GLY A 115 7.72 -17.03 -2.76
CA GLY A 115 6.45 -16.95 -3.50
C GLY A 115 5.61 -15.71 -3.22
N ASP A 116 6.03 -14.85 -2.29
CA ASP A 116 5.35 -13.59 -2.00
C ASP A 116 5.72 -12.50 -3.04
N MET A 117 4.93 -11.44 -3.04
CA MET A 117 5.12 -10.29 -3.91
C MET A 117 5.15 -8.99 -3.09
N VAL A 118 6.10 -8.11 -3.41
CA VAL A 118 6.17 -6.74 -2.86
C VAL A 118 5.96 -5.75 -4.01
N ILE A 119 4.94 -4.91 -3.89
CA ILE A 119 4.56 -3.92 -4.91
C ILE A 119 4.78 -2.52 -4.34
N LEU A 120 5.59 -1.72 -5.02
CA LEU A 120 5.68 -0.28 -4.77
C LEU A 120 4.59 0.42 -5.59
N GLU A 121 3.56 0.96 -4.92
CA GLU A 121 2.47 1.73 -5.56
C GLU A 121 2.70 3.24 -5.42
N SER A 122 3.43 3.69 -4.39
CA SER A 122 3.77 5.11 -4.21
C SER A 122 4.49 5.67 -5.42
N THR A 123 4.10 6.88 -5.88
CA THR A 123 4.81 7.61 -6.93
C THR A 123 6.28 7.77 -6.55
N SER A 124 7.18 7.29 -7.39
CA SER A 124 8.59 7.17 -7.04
C SER A 124 9.50 7.41 -8.25
N PRO A 125 10.70 7.95 -8.07
CA PRO A 125 11.65 8.14 -9.15
C PRO A 125 12.19 6.81 -9.70
N VAL A 126 12.82 6.88 -10.87
CA VAL A 126 13.50 5.73 -11.49
C VAL A 126 14.55 5.16 -10.52
N GLY A 127 14.57 3.83 -10.38
CA GLY A 127 15.50 3.13 -9.48
C GLY A 127 14.94 2.84 -8.09
N SER A 128 13.76 3.35 -7.72
CA SER A 128 13.17 3.12 -6.38
C SER A 128 12.83 1.65 -6.14
N THR A 129 12.37 0.94 -7.16
CA THR A 129 12.09 -0.51 -7.06
C THR A 129 13.34 -1.30 -6.72
N ARG A 130 14.51 -0.90 -7.27
CA ARG A 130 15.79 -1.51 -6.93
C ARG A 130 16.14 -1.27 -5.46
N GLN A 131 15.95 -0.06 -4.94
CA GLN A 131 16.18 0.24 -3.53
C GLN A 131 15.25 -0.57 -2.60
N VAL A 132 13.99 -0.80 -3.00
CA VAL A 132 13.08 -1.72 -2.28
C VAL A 132 13.65 -3.14 -2.27
N ALA A 133 14.13 -3.64 -3.41
CA ALA A 133 14.75 -4.95 -3.50
C ALA A 133 16.02 -5.05 -2.64
N ASP A 134 16.89 -4.04 -2.66
CA ASP A 134 18.12 -3.99 -1.85
C ASP A 134 17.79 -4.07 -0.35
N VAL A 135 16.76 -3.35 0.13
CA VAL A 135 16.30 -3.42 1.53
C VAL A 135 15.78 -4.81 1.91
N LEU A 136 15.07 -5.49 1.01
CA LEU A 136 14.62 -6.87 1.23
C LEU A 136 15.82 -7.83 1.31
N GLU A 137 16.79 -7.70 0.42
CA GLU A 137 18.01 -8.50 0.40
C GLU A 137 18.86 -8.30 1.65
N GLU A 138 19.04 -7.03 2.10
CA GLU A 138 19.72 -6.68 3.36
C GLU A 138 19.03 -7.31 4.58
N ALA A 139 17.71 -7.49 4.53
CA ALA A 139 16.93 -8.16 5.56
C ALA A 139 16.97 -9.71 5.47
N GLY A 140 17.69 -10.26 4.50
CA GLY A 140 17.85 -11.70 4.31
C GLY A 140 16.80 -12.37 3.43
N VAL A 141 16.00 -11.60 2.70
CA VAL A 141 15.02 -12.15 1.73
C VAL A 141 15.76 -12.61 0.47
N ASP A 142 15.54 -13.84 0.06
CA ASP A 142 16.06 -14.36 -1.22
C ASP A 142 15.26 -13.83 -2.39
N LEU A 143 15.80 -12.83 -3.08
CA LEU A 143 15.17 -12.17 -4.22
C LEU A 143 14.89 -13.08 -5.42
N THR A 144 15.51 -14.27 -5.49
CA THR A 144 15.22 -15.26 -6.54
C THR A 144 13.90 -15.98 -6.32
N THR A 145 13.33 -15.89 -5.12
CA THR A 145 12.11 -16.60 -4.70
C THR A 145 10.91 -15.67 -4.52
N VAL A 146 11.10 -14.36 -4.59
CA VAL A 146 10.02 -13.35 -4.41
C VAL A 146 9.89 -12.47 -5.65
N HIS A 147 8.77 -11.78 -5.75
CA HIS A 147 8.53 -10.83 -6.84
C HIS A 147 8.53 -9.40 -6.28
N VAL A 148 9.29 -8.51 -6.91
CA VAL A 148 9.28 -7.08 -6.60
C VAL A 148 8.83 -6.34 -7.85
N ALA A 149 7.80 -5.51 -7.73
CA ALA A 149 7.21 -4.80 -8.85
C ALA A 149 6.93 -3.33 -8.51
N TYR A 150 6.89 -2.49 -9.53
CA TYR A 150 6.41 -1.13 -9.48
C TYR A 150 5.05 -1.04 -10.20
N CYS A 151 4.03 -0.55 -9.51
CA CYS A 151 2.70 -0.39 -10.07
C CYS A 151 2.08 0.92 -9.59
N PRO A 152 2.56 2.10 -10.08
CA PRO A 152 2.08 3.39 -9.63
C PRO A 152 0.63 3.59 -10.01
N GLU A 153 -0.11 4.28 -9.14
CA GLU A 153 -1.44 4.77 -9.45
C GLU A 153 -1.37 6.02 -10.36
N ARG A 154 -2.48 6.32 -11.03
CA ARG A 154 -2.62 7.46 -11.93
C ARG A 154 -3.99 8.09 -11.73
N VAL A 155 -4.25 8.57 -10.51
CA VAL A 155 -5.57 9.09 -10.10
C VAL A 155 -5.47 10.53 -9.60
N LEU A 156 -6.58 11.24 -9.68
CA LEU A 156 -6.71 12.61 -9.19
C LEU A 156 -7.61 12.63 -7.93
N PRO A 157 -7.25 13.41 -6.90
CA PRO A 157 -8.13 13.64 -5.75
C PRO A 157 -9.54 14.07 -6.19
N GLY A 158 -10.56 13.50 -5.55
CA GLY A 158 -11.96 13.69 -5.91
C GLY A 158 -12.50 12.74 -6.98
N LYS A 159 -11.65 11.88 -7.58
CA LYS A 159 -12.02 10.88 -8.58
C LYS A 159 -11.36 9.52 -8.34
N ILE A 160 -10.70 9.34 -7.21
CA ILE A 160 -9.84 8.19 -6.94
C ILE A 160 -10.60 6.87 -7.11
N MET A 161 -11.80 6.76 -6.56
CA MET A 161 -12.57 5.51 -6.60
C MET A 161 -12.92 5.05 -8.02
N VAL A 162 -13.21 5.99 -8.91
CA VAL A 162 -13.51 5.69 -10.32
C VAL A 162 -12.22 5.41 -11.11
N GLU A 163 -11.24 6.30 -10.97
CA GLU A 163 -10.00 6.23 -11.75
C GLU A 163 -9.10 5.04 -11.37
N LEU A 164 -9.16 4.54 -10.14
CA LEU A 164 -8.49 3.28 -9.75
C LEU A 164 -8.99 2.08 -10.54
N LEU A 165 -10.25 2.11 -11.00
CA LEU A 165 -10.88 1.03 -11.75
C LEU A 165 -10.74 1.20 -13.27
N GLU A 166 -10.73 2.45 -13.75
CA GLU A 166 -10.83 2.76 -15.20
C GLU A 166 -9.49 3.10 -15.84
N ASN A 167 -8.54 3.66 -15.08
CA ASN A 167 -7.26 4.09 -15.65
C ASN A 167 -6.32 2.91 -15.93
N ASP A 168 -5.70 2.92 -17.10
CA ASP A 168 -4.63 2.00 -17.44
C ASP A 168 -3.44 2.14 -16.48
N ARG A 169 -2.82 1.02 -16.13
CA ARG A 169 -1.62 0.96 -15.29
C ARG A 169 -0.44 0.39 -16.07
N VAL A 170 0.73 0.90 -15.76
CA VAL A 170 2.01 0.35 -16.24
C VAL A 170 2.66 -0.36 -15.06
N VAL A 171 2.93 -1.65 -15.23
CA VAL A 171 3.57 -2.49 -14.22
C VAL A 171 4.96 -2.88 -14.72
N GLY A 172 5.98 -2.73 -13.85
CA GLY A 172 7.37 -3.05 -14.17
C GLY A 172 8.16 -3.57 -12.97
#